data_ffac02818f05049f1b0405c0bd51a4e4
#
_entry.id   ffac02818f05049f1b0405c0bd51a4e4
#
_cell.length_a   1.000
_cell.length_b   1.000
_cell.length_c   1.000
_cell.angle_alpha   90.00
_cell.angle_beta   90.00
_cell.angle_gamma   90.00
#
_symmetry.space_group_name_H-M   'P 1'
#
loop_
_entity.id
_entity.type
_entity.pdbx_description
1 polymer ?
#
loop_
_entity_poly.entity_id
_entity_poly.type
_entity_poly.pdbx_seq_one_letter_code
_entity_poly.pdbx_strand_id
1 'polypeptide(L)'
;VTERSTDTAIVGAGILGLAHAYIAAKSGKKVTVFERHPAASGASIANFGLLWPIGQTAGRMFDLAMKSRYQWLEILQAARIPYKDTGSLHVACRKEEAAVGQEFAELGPTLGYQCAWLSRDETLARSPAVQPAAVVGALWSGTEIMVDPREVLRKIPEFLAEQYGVQFHWNCPVHSVERSRIVTSRRTWQAERVIVCNGTDFETLFPDFFAQSGLVRCRLQMMRTGPQPQNWNLGPAIAGGLTFRFYPSFRICRSLDALRAYIAQQMPEYDRFGIHTMVSQASSGGLTFGDSHEYGLAPTPFNRDCIDAMILRHLETFLQVPDRSIAERWYGVYAKHPEEPWVRYQPEDGVDVITGLGGAGMTLSFGVALETLEALC
;
A
#
# COMPACT_ATOMS: atom_id res chain seq x y z
N VAL A 1 -19.91 -0.42 36.73
CA VAL A 1 -19.52 -0.90 35.36
C VAL A 1 -18.11 -1.44 35.51
N THR A 2 -17.94 -2.78 35.46
CA THR A 2 -16.61 -3.39 35.49
C THR A 2 -15.81 -2.91 34.29
N GLU A 3 -14.74 -2.17 34.52
CA GLU A 3 -13.75 -1.80 33.49
C GLU A 3 -13.14 -3.08 32.92
N ARG A 4 -13.12 -3.21 31.60
CA ARG A 4 -12.40 -4.29 30.92
C ARG A 4 -10.96 -3.85 30.68
N SER A 5 -10.02 -4.80 30.75
CA SER A 5 -8.61 -4.54 30.53
C SER A 5 -8.03 -5.41 29.41
N THR A 6 -7.02 -4.89 28.75
CA THR A 6 -6.22 -5.57 27.74
C THR A 6 -4.77 -5.07 27.86
N ASP A 7 -3.78 -5.86 27.42
CA ASP A 7 -2.40 -5.39 27.45
C ASP A 7 -2.19 -4.34 26.33
N THR A 8 -2.68 -4.65 25.12
CA THR A 8 -2.56 -3.75 23.97
C THR A 8 -3.93 -3.51 23.33
N ALA A 9 -4.30 -2.25 23.23
CA ALA A 9 -5.49 -1.80 22.49
C ALA A 9 -5.08 -1.19 21.14
N ILE A 10 -5.71 -1.62 20.08
CA ILE A 10 -5.50 -1.10 18.73
C ILE A 10 -6.77 -0.38 18.28
N VAL A 11 -6.64 0.87 17.85
CA VAL A 11 -7.74 1.66 17.28
C VAL A 11 -7.59 1.71 15.76
N GLY A 12 -8.51 1.05 15.05
CA GLY A 12 -8.53 0.86 13.61
C GLY A 12 -8.06 -0.52 13.17
N ALA A 13 -8.90 -1.21 12.39
CA ALA A 13 -8.63 -2.54 11.81
C ALA A 13 -8.16 -2.48 10.35
N GLY A 14 -7.58 -1.36 9.92
CA GLY A 14 -6.82 -1.27 8.68
C GLY A 14 -5.52 -2.07 8.76
N ILE A 15 -4.82 -2.23 7.64
CA ILE A 15 -3.62 -3.08 7.58
C ILE A 15 -2.54 -2.69 8.60
N LEU A 16 -2.39 -1.40 8.89
CA LEU A 16 -1.43 -0.94 9.90
C LEU A 16 -1.82 -1.38 11.30
N GLY A 17 -3.11 -1.26 11.67
CA GLY A 17 -3.61 -1.75 12.95
C GLY A 17 -3.55 -3.27 13.06
N LEU A 18 -3.88 -4.00 12.00
CA LEU A 18 -3.77 -5.46 11.96
C LEU A 18 -2.33 -5.94 12.08
N ALA A 19 -1.37 -5.23 11.48
CA ALA A 19 0.05 -5.52 11.63
C ALA A 19 0.51 -5.37 13.08
N HIS A 20 0.13 -4.27 13.76
CA HIS A 20 0.42 -4.09 15.18
C HIS A 20 -0.27 -5.15 16.05
N ALA A 21 -1.54 -5.49 15.75
CA ALA A 21 -2.26 -6.54 16.46
C ALA A 21 -1.55 -7.90 16.32
N TYR A 22 -1.06 -8.24 15.12
CA TYR A 22 -0.33 -9.47 14.87
C TYR A 22 0.98 -9.53 15.66
N ILE A 23 1.83 -8.49 15.56
CA ILE A 23 3.13 -8.49 16.25
C ILE A 23 2.95 -8.50 17.77
N ALA A 24 2.00 -7.73 18.32
CA ALA A 24 1.70 -7.73 19.74
C ALA A 24 1.18 -9.09 20.22
N ALA A 25 0.23 -9.69 19.50
CA ALA A 25 -0.33 -10.99 19.86
C ALA A 25 0.71 -12.13 19.76
N LYS A 26 1.57 -12.09 18.72
CA LYS A 26 2.68 -13.03 18.52
C LYS A 26 3.71 -12.96 19.67
N SER A 27 3.89 -11.78 20.29
CA SER A 27 4.72 -11.61 21.49
C SER A 27 4.02 -12.00 22.80
N GLY A 28 2.83 -12.61 22.74
CA GLY A 28 2.08 -13.11 23.90
C GLY A 28 1.22 -12.07 24.61
N LYS A 29 1.05 -10.87 24.04
CA LYS A 29 0.18 -9.84 24.63
C LYS A 29 -1.29 -10.13 24.36
N LYS A 30 -2.15 -9.84 25.34
CA LYS A 30 -3.60 -9.81 25.14
C LYS A 30 -3.98 -8.58 24.33
N VAL A 31 -4.53 -8.77 23.13
CA VAL A 31 -4.81 -7.69 22.19
C VAL A 31 -6.31 -7.52 22.00
N THR A 32 -6.75 -6.25 21.99
CA THR A 32 -8.13 -5.86 21.65
C THR A 32 -8.09 -4.80 20.54
N VAL A 33 -8.83 -5.05 19.45
CA VAL A 33 -8.93 -4.15 18.29
C VAL A 33 -10.31 -3.52 18.26
N PHE A 34 -10.37 -2.20 18.10
CA PHE A 34 -11.60 -1.42 17.94
C PHE A 34 -11.69 -0.87 16.54
N GLU A 35 -12.77 -1.21 15.83
CA GLU A 35 -13.04 -0.69 14.49
C GLU A 35 -14.44 -0.06 14.46
N ARG A 36 -14.52 1.18 13.92
CA ARG A 36 -15.77 1.94 13.85
C ARG A 36 -16.80 1.35 12.90
N HIS A 37 -16.33 0.67 11.85
CA HIS A 37 -17.14 0.08 10.81
C HIS A 37 -17.35 -1.43 11.02
N PRO A 38 -18.30 -2.07 10.31
CA PRO A 38 -18.50 -3.52 10.38
C PRO A 38 -17.34 -4.31 9.76
N ALA A 39 -16.51 -3.66 8.96
CA ALA A 39 -15.28 -4.20 8.36
C ALA A 39 -14.35 -3.03 8.00
N ALA A 40 -13.07 -3.31 7.73
CA ALA A 40 -12.14 -2.31 7.22
C ALA A 40 -12.63 -1.74 5.89
N SER A 41 -12.76 -0.41 5.81
CA SER A 41 -13.35 0.31 4.65
C SER A 41 -12.47 1.43 4.11
N GLY A 42 -11.30 1.69 4.70
CA GLY A 42 -10.38 2.76 4.30
C GLY A 42 -9.40 2.36 3.21
N ALA A 43 -8.25 3.03 3.17
CA ALA A 43 -7.19 2.82 2.18
C ALA A 43 -6.76 1.36 2.03
N SER A 44 -6.81 0.59 3.11
CA SER A 44 -6.33 -0.80 3.15
C SER A 44 -7.11 -1.76 2.26
N ILE A 45 -8.37 -1.45 1.91
CA ILE A 45 -9.17 -2.26 0.98
C ILE A 45 -9.24 -1.65 -0.43
N ALA A 46 -8.89 -0.38 -0.56
CA ALA A 46 -9.05 0.41 -1.79
C ALA A 46 -7.72 0.61 -2.54
N ASN A 47 -6.82 -0.38 -2.53
CA ASN A 47 -5.49 -0.33 -3.14
C ASN A 47 -5.25 -1.52 -4.09
N PHE A 48 -4.06 -1.60 -4.70
CA PHE A 48 -3.69 -2.66 -5.63
C PHE A 48 -3.46 -4.04 -4.99
N GLY A 49 -3.26 -4.11 -3.68
CA GLY A 49 -2.76 -5.33 -3.03
C GLY A 49 -1.29 -5.63 -3.36
N LEU A 50 -0.49 -4.60 -3.55
CA LEU A 50 0.92 -4.73 -3.87
C LEU A 50 1.79 -4.44 -2.64
N LEU A 51 2.66 -5.39 -2.32
CA LEU A 51 3.83 -5.15 -1.51
C LEU A 51 4.94 -4.77 -2.47
N TRP A 52 5.51 -3.57 -2.30
CA TRP A 52 6.35 -2.92 -3.30
C TRP A 52 7.71 -2.45 -2.76
N PRO A 53 8.59 -3.40 -2.31
CA PRO A 53 9.89 -3.06 -1.74
C PRO A 53 10.78 -2.24 -2.68
N ILE A 54 10.78 -2.54 -3.99
CA ILE A 54 11.58 -1.79 -4.98
C ILE A 54 11.27 -0.28 -4.99
N GLY A 55 10.09 0.12 -4.54
CA GLY A 55 9.69 1.53 -4.46
C GLY A 55 10.29 2.29 -3.28
N GLN A 56 10.89 1.60 -2.30
CA GLN A 56 11.46 2.20 -1.09
C GLN A 56 12.91 2.61 -1.30
N THR A 57 13.34 3.73 -0.69
CA THR A 57 14.74 4.17 -0.78
C THR A 57 15.69 3.16 -0.15
N ALA A 58 16.88 3.01 -0.73
CA ALA A 58 17.93 2.13 -0.22
C ALA A 58 18.26 2.41 1.26
N GLY A 59 18.77 1.40 1.95
CA GLY A 59 19.04 1.43 3.38
C GLY A 59 17.78 1.24 4.22
N ARG A 60 17.61 2.02 5.29
CA ARG A 60 16.58 1.80 6.32
C ARG A 60 15.19 1.52 5.76
N MET A 61 14.74 2.26 4.72
CA MET A 61 13.39 2.09 4.20
C MET A 61 13.22 0.79 3.43
N PHE A 62 14.21 0.42 2.61
CA PHE A 62 14.21 -0.86 1.92
C PHE A 62 14.33 -2.03 2.90
N ASP A 63 15.21 -1.93 3.90
CA ASP A 63 15.35 -2.94 4.95
C ASP A 63 14.05 -3.14 5.74
N LEU A 64 13.36 -2.04 6.05
CA LEU A 64 12.06 -2.08 6.73
C LEU A 64 11.00 -2.76 5.85
N ALA A 65 10.98 -2.48 4.55
CA ALA A 65 10.08 -3.13 3.60
C ALA A 65 10.38 -4.63 3.49
N MET A 66 11.64 -5.03 3.53
CA MET A 66 12.02 -6.45 3.49
C MET A 66 11.68 -7.19 4.80
N LYS A 67 11.84 -6.54 5.97
CA LYS A 67 11.33 -7.06 7.26
C LYS A 67 9.81 -7.21 7.22
N SER A 68 9.11 -6.21 6.68
CA SER A 68 7.66 -6.27 6.49
C SER A 68 7.26 -7.41 5.57
N ARG A 69 7.95 -7.59 4.43
CA ARG A 69 7.73 -8.70 3.48
C ARG A 69 7.87 -10.06 4.14
N TYR A 70 8.85 -10.23 5.01
CA TYR A 70 9.02 -11.48 5.76
C TYR A 70 7.81 -11.78 6.65
N GLN A 71 7.32 -10.80 7.41
CA GLN A 71 6.12 -10.98 8.26
C GLN A 71 4.86 -11.21 7.41
N TRP A 72 4.77 -10.56 6.25
CA TRP A 72 3.68 -10.81 5.30
C TRP A 72 3.66 -12.26 4.84
N LEU A 73 4.77 -12.81 4.38
CA LEU A 73 4.84 -14.21 3.94
C LEU A 73 4.45 -15.18 5.06
N GLU A 74 4.91 -14.91 6.28
CA GLU A 74 4.58 -15.71 7.44
C GLU A 74 3.05 -15.74 7.70
N ILE A 75 2.41 -14.57 7.76
CA ILE A 75 0.97 -14.50 8.05
C ILE A 75 0.11 -15.00 6.88
N LEU A 76 0.52 -14.72 5.63
CA LEU A 76 -0.20 -15.21 4.45
C LEU A 76 -0.22 -16.74 4.39
N GLN A 77 0.90 -17.39 4.69
CA GLN A 77 1.00 -18.84 4.77
C GLN A 77 0.20 -19.42 5.95
N ALA A 78 0.37 -18.85 7.14
CA ALA A 78 -0.30 -19.32 8.35
C ALA A 78 -1.83 -19.18 8.26
N ALA A 79 -2.32 -18.05 7.73
CA ALA A 79 -3.75 -17.77 7.56
C ALA A 79 -4.33 -18.35 6.26
N ARG A 80 -3.52 -19.06 5.44
CA ARG A 80 -3.89 -19.64 4.14
C ARG A 80 -4.55 -18.59 3.22
N ILE A 81 -3.96 -17.41 3.17
CA ILE A 81 -4.38 -16.33 2.29
C ILE A 81 -3.66 -16.48 0.95
N PRO A 82 -4.36 -16.56 -0.20
CA PRO A 82 -3.74 -16.63 -1.49
C PRO A 82 -2.87 -15.40 -1.79
N TYR A 83 -1.69 -15.62 -2.34
CA TYR A 83 -0.78 -14.58 -2.77
C TYR A 83 0.04 -15.04 -3.98
N LYS A 84 0.66 -14.09 -4.68
CA LYS A 84 1.62 -14.35 -5.75
C LYS A 84 2.95 -13.69 -5.42
N ASP A 85 3.99 -14.48 -5.21
CA ASP A 85 5.38 -14.03 -5.01
C ASP A 85 6.13 -14.17 -6.35
N THR A 86 5.78 -13.30 -7.30
CA THR A 86 6.23 -13.35 -8.69
C THR A 86 7.04 -12.14 -9.11
N GLY A 87 7.27 -11.20 -8.18
CA GLY A 87 7.96 -9.96 -8.46
C GLY A 87 7.17 -8.98 -9.32
N SER A 88 7.87 -8.05 -9.95
CA SER A 88 7.28 -7.00 -10.78
C SER A 88 8.07 -6.71 -12.05
N LEU A 89 7.39 -6.12 -13.03
CA LEU A 89 7.97 -5.57 -14.26
C LEU A 89 7.63 -4.08 -14.35
N HIS A 90 8.64 -3.21 -14.42
CA HIS A 90 8.47 -1.82 -14.83
C HIS A 90 8.73 -1.74 -16.33
N VAL A 91 7.67 -1.79 -17.12
CA VAL A 91 7.73 -1.88 -18.58
C VAL A 91 8.05 -0.50 -19.17
N ALA A 92 9.12 -0.43 -19.94
CA ALA A 92 9.54 0.77 -20.65
C ALA A 92 9.12 0.70 -22.13
N CYS A 93 8.41 1.73 -22.57
CA CYS A 93 7.98 1.91 -23.96
C CYS A 93 8.67 3.09 -24.65
N ARG A 94 9.50 3.84 -23.91
CA ARG A 94 10.25 5.01 -24.39
C ARG A 94 11.70 4.92 -23.99
N LYS A 95 12.57 5.59 -24.73
CA LYS A 95 14.01 5.62 -24.43
C LYS A 95 14.34 6.24 -23.07
N GLU A 96 13.57 7.26 -22.65
CA GLU A 96 13.73 7.91 -21.35
C GLU A 96 13.36 6.96 -20.19
N GLU A 97 12.30 6.17 -20.36
CA GLU A 97 11.89 5.14 -19.41
C GLU A 97 12.93 4.01 -19.34
N ALA A 98 13.40 3.54 -20.52
CA ALA A 98 14.42 2.50 -20.60
C ALA A 98 15.74 2.94 -19.96
N ALA A 99 16.17 4.19 -20.15
CA ALA A 99 17.37 4.72 -19.55
C ALA A 99 17.33 4.66 -18.02
N VAL A 100 16.20 5.02 -17.39
CA VAL A 100 16.04 4.91 -15.93
C VAL A 100 16.07 3.45 -15.47
N GLY A 101 15.36 2.57 -16.18
CA GLY A 101 15.32 1.14 -15.82
C GLY A 101 16.69 0.47 -15.93
N GLN A 102 17.46 0.78 -16.98
CA GLN A 102 18.81 0.28 -17.19
C GLN A 102 19.78 0.80 -16.13
N GLU A 103 19.80 2.10 -15.88
CA GLU A 103 20.66 2.71 -14.85
C GLU A 103 20.33 2.15 -13.46
N PHE A 104 19.05 1.97 -13.13
CA PHE A 104 18.67 1.37 -11.86
C PHE A 104 19.09 -0.11 -11.76
N ALA A 105 19.02 -0.86 -12.86
CA ALA A 105 19.48 -2.26 -12.88
C ALA A 105 20.99 -2.41 -12.65
N GLU A 106 21.78 -1.38 -13.00
CA GLU A 106 23.22 -1.33 -12.70
C GLU A 106 23.49 -0.92 -11.25
N LEU A 107 22.80 0.09 -10.75
CA LEU A 107 23.02 0.66 -9.42
C LEU A 107 22.34 -0.13 -8.30
N GLY A 108 21.10 -0.59 -8.54
CA GLY A 108 20.25 -1.20 -7.54
C GLY A 108 20.84 -2.41 -6.83
N PRO A 109 21.46 -3.38 -7.54
CA PRO A 109 22.07 -4.54 -6.88
C PRO A 109 23.17 -4.18 -5.88
N THR A 110 23.94 -3.09 -6.11
CA THR A 110 24.96 -2.61 -5.18
C THR A 110 24.35 -2.03 -3.88
N LEU A 111 23.06 -1.72 -3.90
CA LEU A 111 22.28 -1.16 -2.79
C LEU A 111 21.33 -2.19 -2.16
N GLY A 112 21.43 -3.47 -2.58
CA GLY A 112 20.67 -4.57 -2.02
C GLY A 112 19.37 -4.94 -2.77
N TYR A 113 19.00 -4.20 -3.84
CA TYR A 113 17.80 -4.57 -4.61
C TYR A 113 18.04 -5.80 -5.49
N GLN A 114 17.09 -6.70 -5.50
CA GLN A 114 17.06 -7.87 -6.38
C GLN A 114 16.41 -7.51 -7.71
N CYS A 115 17.13 -6.86 -8.60
CA CYS A 115 16.59 -6.37 -9.86
C CYS A 115 17.55 -6.58 -11.03
N ALA A 116 17.00 -6.60 -12.24
CA ALA A 116 17.75 -6.71 -13.49
C ALA A 116 16.97 -6.04 -14.63
N TRP A 117 17.70 -5.52 -15.62
CA TRP A 117 17.10 -5.09 -16.88
C TRP A 117 16.86 -6.31 -17.77
N LEU A 118 15.65 -6.44 -18.28
CA LEU A 118 15.24 -7.44 -19.26
C LEU A 118 15.15 -6.80 -20.64
N SER A 119 15.69 -7.49 -21.65
CA SER A 119 15.45 -7.15 -23.05
C SER A 119 13.96 -7.25 -23.41
N ARG A 120 13.59 -6.77 -24.60
CA ARG A 120 12.23 -6.90 -25.10
C ARG A 120 11.72 -8.34 -25.06
N ASP A 121 12.50 -9.29 -25.59
CA ASP A 121 12.10 -10.68 -25.72
C ASP A 121 11.97 -11.37 -24.35
N GLU A 122 12.89 -11.11 -23.43
CA GLU A 122 12.81 -11.58 -22.05
C GLU A 122 11.60 -10.99 -21.31
N THR A 123 11.27 -9.71 -21.57
CA THR A 123 10.09 -9.05 -21.00
C THR A 123 8.81 -9.73 -21.48
N LEU A 124 8.68 -9.98 -22.79
CA LEU A 124 7.53 -10.66 -23.37
C LEU A 124 7.39 -12.12 -22.90
N ALA A 125 8.51 -12.80 -22.69
CA ALA A 125 8.50 -14.15 -22.13
C ALA A 125 8.07 -14.19 -20.66
N ARG A 126 8.24 -13.08 -19.92
CA ARG A 126 7.95 -13.01 -18.49
C ARG A 126 6.46 -12.81 -18.18
N SER A 127 5.73 -12.11 -19.05
CA SER A 127 4.29 -11.87 -18.87
C SER A 127 3.55 -11.80 -20.22
N PRO A 128 2.44 -12.54 -20.39
CA PRO A 128 1.60 -12.47 -21.58
C PRO A 128 0.81 -11.16 -21.68
N ALA A 129 0.83 -10.35 -20.62
CA ALA A 129 0.14 -9.07 -20.56
C ALA A 129 0.94 -7.92 -21.15
N VAL A 130 2.23 -8.10 -21.45
CA VAL A 130 3.03 -7.03 -22.04
C VAL A 130 2.68 -6.84 -23.51
N GLN A 131 2.34 -5.59 -23.88
CA GLN A 131 2.03 -5.21 -25.27
C GLN A 131 3.30 -5.23 -26.14
N PRO A 132 3.39 -6.11 -27.18
CA PRO A 132 4.63 -6.25 -27.95
C PRO A 132 4.98 -5.02 -28.81
N ALA A 133 3.99 -4.21 -29.19
CA ALA A 133 4.19 -3.19 -30.23
C ALA A 133 5.18 -2.07 -29.84
N ALA A 134 5.18 -1.67 -28.57
CA ALA A 134 5.95 -0.52 -28.11
C ALA A 134 7.01 -0.85 -27.07
N VAL A 135 7.04 -2.07 -26.52
CA VAL A 135 7.96 -2.42 -25.43
C VAL A 135 9.43 -2.40 -25.90
N VAL A 136 10.27 -1.69 -25.18
CA VAL A 136 11.74 -1.63 -25.34
C VAL A 136 12.40 -2.69 -24.42
N GLY A 137 11.87 -2.86 -23.22
CA GLY A 137 12.34 -3.78 -22.20
C GLY A 137 11.63 -3.50 -20.89
N ALA A 138 12.10 -4.10 -19.80
CA ALA A 138 11.58 -3.83 -18.47
C ALA A 138 12.65 -3.95 -17.39
N LEU A 139 12.52 -3.17 -16.33
CA LEU A 139 13.21 -3.45 -15.08
C LEU A 139 12.39 -4.52 -14.33
N TRP A 140 12.98 -5.68 -14.14
CA TRP A 140 12.43 -6.73 -13.29
C TRP A 140 12.92 -6.58 -11.85
N SER A 141 12.03 -6.83 -10.89
CA SER A 141 12.35 -6.99 -9.48
C SER A 141 11.73 -8.26 -8.94
N GLY A 142 12.46 -8.98 -8.09
CA GLY A 142 12.04 -10.27 -7.53
C GLY A 142 11.36 -10.18 -6.17
N THR A 143 11.17 -8.99 -5.61
CA THR A 143 10.76 -8.84 -4.20
C THR A 143 9.28 -8.52 -4.00
N GLU A 144 8.55 -8.21 -5.05
CA GLU A 144 7.15 -7.78 -4.98
C GLU A 144 6.19 -8.96 -4.84
N ILE A 145 5.15 -8.74 -4.04
CA ILE A 145 4.08 -9.72 -3.79
C ILE A 145 2.74 -9.09 -4.16
N MET A 146 1.86 -9.88 -4.77
CA MET A 146 0.45 -9.52 -5.00
C MET A 146 -0.45 -10.29 -4.04
N VAL A 147 -1.40 -9.59 -3.43
CA VAL A 147 -2.50 -10.12 -2.62
C VAL A 147 -3.83 -9.52 -3.06
N ASP A 148 -4.94 -10.14 -2.75
CA ASP A 148 -6.24 -9.45 -2.82
C ASP A 148 -6.48 -8.70 -1.49
N PRO A 149 -6.52 -7.34 -1.48
CA PRO A 149 -6.72 -6.59 -0.25
C PRO A 149 -8.04 -6.94 0.45
N ARG A 150 -9.09 -7.26 -0.31
CA ARG A 150 -10.41 -7.63 0.24
C ARG A 150 -10.35 -8.94 1.00
N GLU A 151 -9.60 -9.90 0.48
CA GLU A 151 -9.40 -11.20 1.12
C GLU A 151 -8.48 -11.09 2.35
N VAL A 152 -7.40 -10.33 2.23
CA VAL A 152 -6.47 -10.05 3.33
C VAL A 152 -7.19 -9.42 4.52
N LEU A 153 -7.94 -8.33 4.29
CA LEU A 153 -8.61 -7.59 5.35
C LEU A 153 -9.76 -8.37 6.01
N ARG A 154 -10.28 -9.39 5.33
CA ARG A 154 -11.25 -10.32 5.91
C ARG A 154 -10.59 -11.43 6.71
N LYS A 155 -9.57 -12.09 6.15
CA LYS A 155 -8.98 -13.32 6.73
C LYS A 155 -8.00 -13.05 7.87
N ILE A 156 -7.24 -11.95 7.84
CA ILE A 156 -6.30 -11.66 8.93
C ILE A 156 -7.01 -11.51 10.28
N PRO A 157 -8.12 -10.75 10.44
CA PRO A 157 -8.85 -10.69 11.70
C PRO A 157 -9.37 -12.06 12.17
N GLU A 158 -9.92 -12.87 11.26
CA GLU A 158 -10.38 -14.24 11.55
C GLU A 158 -9.21 -15.08 12.12
N PHE A 159 -8.09 -15.10 11.43
CA PHE A 159 -6.88 -15.81 11.86
C PHE A 159 -6.35 -15.33 13.22
N LEU A 160 -6.29 -14.01 13.43
CA LEU A 160 -5.80 -13.45 14.69
C LEU A 160 -6.73 -13.80 15.87
N ALA A 161 -8.03 -13.81 15.66
CA ALA A 161 -9.00 -14.20 16.68
C ALA A 161 -8.87 -15.69 17.02
N GLU A 162 -8.78 -16.56 16.00
CA GLU A 162 -8.72 -18.01 16.18
C GLU A 162 -7.37 -18.47 16.76
N GLN A 163 -6.27 -17.95 16.24
CA GLN A 163 -4.93 -18.43 16.57
C GLN A 163 -4.35 -17.78 17.84
N TYR A 164 -4.65 -16.50 18.07
CA TYR A 164 -4.04 -15.71 19.14
C TYR A 164 -5.04 -15.16 20.16
N GLY A 165 -6.35 -15.41 19.97
CA GLY A 165 -7.38 -14.91 20.87
C GLY A 165 -7.56 -13.38 20.84
N VAL A 166 -7.15 -12.72 19.74
CA VAL A 166 -7.34 -11.28 19.56
C VAL A 166 -8.82 -10.95 19.55
N GLN A 167 -9.25 -9.99 20.38
CA GLN A 167 -10.64 -9.59 20.46
C GLN A 167 -10.91 -8.44 19.49
N PHE A 168 -11.86 -8.61 18.57
CA PHE A 168 -12.30 -7.58 17.64
C PHE A 168 -13.64 -7.00 18.05
N HIS A 169 -13.71 -5.68 18.18
CA HIS A 169 -14.94 -4.91 18.41
C HIS A 169 -15.28 -4.09 17.18
N TRP A 170 -16.07 -4.69 16.31
CA TRP A 170 -16.63 -4.05 15.11
C TRP A 170 -17.79 -3.13 15.47
N ASN A 171 -18.07 -2.11 14.62
CA ASN A 171 -19.09 -1.08 14.89
C ASN A 171 -18.87 -0.44 16.27
N CYS A 172 -17.64 -0.17 16.63
CA CYS A 172 -17.24 0.30 17.94
C CYS A 172 -16.27 1.50 17.83
N PRO A 173 -16.78 2.70 17.50
CA PRO A 173 -15.94 3.88 17.44
C PRO A 173 -15.34 4.20 18.82
N VAL A 174 -14.08 4.59 18.81
CA VAL A 174 -13.37 5.16 19.96
C VAL A 174 -13.53 6.67 19.90
N HIS A 175 -13.99 7.27 21.00
CA HIS A 175 -14.27 8.70 21.10
C HIS A 175 -13.16 9.48 21.79
N SER A 176 -12.48 8.88 22.77
CA SER A 176 -11.30 9.45 23.40
C SER A 176 -10.33 8.40 23.91
N VAL A 177 -9.06 8.79 24.02
CA VAL A 177 -7.98 8.03 24.64
C VAL A 177 -7.26 9.01 25.58
N GLU A 178 -7.27 8.70 26.87
CA GLU A 178 -6.61 9.50 27.91
C GLU A 178 -6.08 8.58 29.01
N ARG A 179 -4.82 8.70 29.36
CA ARG A 179 -4.14 7.88 30.37
C ARG A 179 -4.37 6.37 30.14
N SER A 180 -4.21 5.99 28.86
CA SER A 180 -4.46 4.62 28.39
C SER A 180 -5.88 4.10 28.63
N ARG A 181 -6.83 4.98 28.95
CA ARG A 181 -8.25 4.72 29.04
C ARG A 181 -8.94 5.01 27.72
N ILE A 182 -9.58 3.99 27.18
CA ILE A 182 -10.24 4.05 25.86
C ILE A 182 -11.76 4.16 26.10
N VAL A 183 -12.35 5.26 25.65
CA VAL A 183 -13.81 5.47 25.71
C VAL A 183 -14.41 5.14 24.34
N THR A 184 -15.28 4.15 24.32
CA THR A 184 -16.02 3.73 23.13
C THR A 184 -17.49 4.07 23.26
N SER A 185 -18.25 3.97 22.17
CA SER A 185 -19.72 4.13 22.18
C SER A 185 -20.45 3.16 23.11
N ARG A 186 -19.81 2.06 23.53
CA ARG A 186 -20.44 1.00 24.32
C ARG A 186 -19.99 0.96 25.77
N ARG A 187 -18.69 1.19 26.02
CA ARG A 187 -18.07 1.10 27.35
C ARG A 187 -16.67 1.68 27.37
N THR A 188 -16.08 1.72 28.56
CA THR A 188 -14.69 2.12 28.77
C THR A 188 -13.80 0.88 28.93
N TRP A 189 -12.56 1.00 28.46
CA TRP A 189 -11.50 0.03 28.57
C TRP A 189 -10.26 0.65 29.16
N GLN A 190 -9.43 -0.17 29.80
CA GLN A 190 -8.08 0.18 30.22
C GLN A 190 -7.08 -0.68 29.47
N ALA A 191 -5.98 -0.09 29.00
CA ALA A 191 -4.89 -0.82 28.37
C ALA A 191 -3.55 -0.42 28.95
N GLU A 192 -2.54 -1.29 28.92
CA GLU A 192 -1.16 -0.90 29.21
C GLU A 192 -0.63 -0.02 28.08
N ARG A 193 -1.07 -0.34 26.85
CA ARG A 193 -0.70 0.37 25.65
C ARG A 193 -1.87 0.58 24.71
N VAL A 194 -1.93 1.75 24.09
CA VAL A 194 -2.88 2.08 23.01
C VAL A 194 -2.14 2.49 21.75
N ILE A 195 -2.44 1.83 20.64
CA ILE A 195 -1.90 2.18 19.32
C ILE A 195 -3.04 2.63 18.43
N VAL A 196 -3.01 3.88 18.03
CA VAL A 196 -4.03 4.51 17.20
C VAL A 196 -3.59 4.51 15.75
N CYS A 197 -4.29 3.73 14.92
CA CYS A 197 -4.08 3.60 13.47
C CYS A 197 -5.34 4.10 12.73
N ASN A 198 -5.67 5.37 12.91
CA ASN A 198 -6.92 6.00 12.48
C ASN A 198 -7.00 6.31 10.97
N GLY A 199 -5.97 5.97 10.19
CA GLY A 199 -5.94 6.18 8.74
C GLY A 199 -6.04 7.65 8.35
N THR A 200 -7.15 8.05 7.73
CA THR A 200 -7.40 9.42 7.26
C THR A 200 -8.32 10.23 8.17
N ASP A 201 -8.68 9.71 9.33
CA ASP A 201 -9.51 10.43 10.29
C ASP A 201 -8.64 11.37 11.14
N PHE A 202 -8.58 12.62 10.75
CA PHE A 202 -7.82 13.67 11.43
C PHE A 202 -8.67 14.44 12.44
N GLU A 203 -9.97 14.16 12.52
CA GLU A 203 -10.95 14.96 13.24
C GLU A 203 -11.40 14.35 14.57
N THR A 204 -11.36 13.01 14.70
CA THR A 204 -11.95 12.34 15.88
C THR A 204 -11.00 12.27 17.07
N LEU A 205 -9.79 11.72 16.88
CA LEU A 205 -8.80 11.56 17.93
C LEU A 205 -7.60 12.48 17.68
N PHE A 206 -7.21 13.23 18.69
CA PHE A 206 -6.06 14.16 18.64
C PHE A 206 -6.13 15.20 17.50
N PRO A 207 -7.27 15.92 17.30
CA PRO A 207 -7.45 16.82 16.18
C PRO A 207 -6.43 17.98 16.16
N ASP A 208 -6.02 18.50 17.33
CA ASP A 208 -5.04 19.58 17.43
C ASP A 208 -3.65 19.14 16.92
N PHE A 209 -3.28 17.89 17.16
CA PHE A 209 -2.06 17.35 16.58
C PHE A 209 -2.18 17.26 15.05
N PHE A 210 -3.27 16.68 14.54
CA PHE A 210 -3.47 16.54 13.09
C PHE A 210 -3.51 17.88 12.36
N ALA A 211 -4.10 18.90 12.96
CA ALA A 211 -4.15 20.25 12.40
C ALA A 211 -2.74 20.87 12.19
N GLN A 212 -1.74 20.42 12.96
CA GLN A 212 -0.36 20.93 12.93
C GLN A 212 0.63 19.95 12.30
N SER A 213 0.22 18.73 12.00
CA SER A 213 1.10 17.63 11.59
C SER A 213 1.65 17.76 10.17
N GLY A 214 1.11 18.62 9.32
CA GLY A 214 1.43 18.67 7.89
C GLY A 214 0.87 17.51 7.07
N LEU A 215 0.15 16.57 7.68
CA LEU A 215 -0.48 15.45 6.97
C LEU A 215 -1.56 15.96 6.01
N VAL A 216 -1.58 15.36 4.84
CA VAL A 216 -2.60 15.59 3.81
C VAL A 216 -3.27 14.28 3.44
N ARG A 217 -4.44 14.37 2.82
CA ARG A 217 -5.10 13.22 2.18
C ARG A 217 -4.70 13.16 0.72
N CYS A 218 -4.34 11.98 0.25
CA CYS A 218 -4.18 11.69 -1.17
C CYS A 218 -5.36 10.86 -1.64
N ARG A 219 -6.05 11.35 -2.66
CA ARG A 219 -7.13 10.66 -3.33
C ARG A 219 -6.64 10.10 -4.66
N LEU A 220 -7.00 8.86 -4.95
CA LEU A 220 -6.65 8.16 -6.19
C LEU A 220 -7.87 7.48 -6.80
N GLN A 221 -7.95 7.50 -8.13
CA GLN A 221 -8.97 6.76 -8.88
C GLN A 221 -8.42 5.42 -9.33
N MET A 222 -9.23 4.38 -9.17
CA MET A 222 -8.89 3.00 -9.47
C MET A 222 -10.03 2.27 -10.16
N MET A 223 -9.69 1.24 -10.89
CA MET A 223 -10.61 0.41 -11.67
C MET A 223 -10.25 -1.07 -11.53
N ARG A 224 -11.25 -1.94 -11.73
CA ARG A 224 -11.04 -3.39 -11.78
C ARG A 224 -11.86 -3.99 -12.91
N THR A 225 -11.26 -4.97 -13.62
CA THR A 225 -12.00 -5.83 -14.56
C THR A 225 -12.74 -6.94 -13.84
N GLY A 226 -13.64 -7.63 -14.53
CA GLY A 226 -14.05 -8.97 -14.15
C GLY A 226 -12.86 -9.96 -14.20
N PRO A 227 -13.10 -11.25 -13.79
CA PRO A 227 -12.11 -12.31 -13.94
C PRO A 227 -11.69 -12.45 -15.40
N GLN A 228 -10.38 -12.64 -15.63
CA GLN A 228 -9.88 -12.92 -16.98
C GLN A 228 -10.27 -14.33 -17.44
N PRO A 229 -10.53 -14.54 -18.73
CA PRO A 229 -11.01 -15.82 -19.25
C PRO A 229 -9.95 -16.93 -19.16
N GLN A 230 -10.40 -18.18 -19.17
CA GLN A 230 -9.54 -19.38 -19.30
C GLN A 230 -8.39 -19.48 -18.26
N ASN A 231 -8.60 -18.97 -17.03
CA ASN A 231 -7.58 -18.94 -15.99
C ASN A 231 -6.29 -18.18 -16.41
N TRP A 232 -6.43 -17.19 -17.29
CA TRP A 232 -5.32 -16.36 -17.71
C TRP A 232 -4.61 -15.71 -16.51
N ASN A 233 -3.28 -15.69 -16.56
CA ASN A 233 -2.44 -15.25 -15.47
C ASN A 233 -1.55 -14.07 -15.92
N LEU A 234 -1.59 -12.99 -15.15
CA LEU A 234 -0.75 -11.80 -15.36
C LEU A 234 0.76 -12.14 -15.31
N GLY A 235 1.15 -13.12 -14.48
CA GLY A 235 2.54 -13.31 -14.08
C GLY A 235 2.95 -12.33 -12.99
N PRO A 236 4.10 -11.63 -13.12
CA PRO A 236 4.51 -10.55 -12.23
C PRO A 236 3.52 -9.38 -12.25
N ALA A 237 3.51 -8.57 -11.18
CA ALA A 237 2.83 -7.28 -11.22
C ALA A 237 3.46 -6.38 -12.29
N ILE A 238 2.66 -5.56 -12.97
CA ILE A 238 3.16 -4.69 -14.03
C ILE A 238 3.01 -3.22 -13.63
N ALA A 239 4.06 -2.45 -13.86
CA ALA A 239 4.07 -0.99 -13.77
C ALA A 239 4.49 -0.40 -15.12
N GLY A 240 3.82 0.62 -15.60
CA GLY A 240 4.27 1.39 -16.78
C GLY A 240 5.45 2.29 -16.42
N GLY A 241 6.22 2.72 -17.45
CA GLY A 241 7.46 3.49 -17.28
C GLY A 241 7.27 4.84 -16.56
N LEU A 242 6.07 5.43 -16.58
CA LEU A 242 5.77 6.65 -15.81
C LEU A 242 5.96 6.43 -14.29
N THR A 243 5.91 5.20 -13.82
CA THR A 243 6.07 4.82 -12.41
C THR A 243 7.47 5.12 -11.88
N PHE A 244 8.50 5.13 -12.73
CA PHE A 244 9.86 5.48 -12.33
C PHE A 244 9.97 6.87 -11.68
N ARG A 245 9.21 7.87 -12.17
CA ARG A 245 9.25 9.22 -11.59
C ARG A 245 8.55 9.32 -10.24
N PHE A 246 7.71 8.36 -9.91
CA PHE A 246 6.85 8.40 -8.72
C PHE A 246 7.55 7.87 -7.46
N TYR A 247 8.25 6.74 -7.57
CA TYR A 247 8.88 6.11 -6.41
C TYR A 247 10.25 6.71 -6.08
N PRO A 248 10.51 6.97 -4.78
CA PRO A 248 11.75 7.63 -4.35
C PRO A 248 13.03 6.80 -4.56
N SER A 249 12.93 5.48 -4.68
CA SER A 249 14.07 4.59 -4.97
C SER A 249 14.81 4.97 -6.26
N PHE A 250 14.06 5.39 -7.29
CA PHE A 250 14.64 5.73 -8.59
C PHE A 250 15.34 7.10 -8.63
N ARG A 251 15.28 7.89 -7.54
CA ARG A 251 15.98 9.19 -7.45
C ARG A 251 17.50 9.08 -7.52
N ILE A 252 18.06 7.89 -7.37
CA ILE A 252 19.50 7.62 -7.55
C ILE A 252 19.91 7.67 -9.03
N CYS A 253 18.96 7.53 -9.96
CA CYS A 253 19.21 7.52 -11.39
C CYS A 253 19.28 8.96 -11.93
N ARG A 254 20.40 9.31 -12.57
CA ARG A 254 20.56 10.64 -13.24
C ARG A 254 19.65 10.79 -14.45
N SER A 255 19.37 9.69 -15.15
CA SER A 255 18.45 9.64 -16.30
C SER A 255 17.00 10.00 -15.93
N LEU A 256 16.64 9.96 -14.64
CA LEU A 256 15.31 10.31 -14.17
C LEU A 256 14.91 11.75 -14.49
N ASP A 257 15.88 12.68 -14.53
CA ASP A 257 15.60 14.09 -14.85
C ASP A 257 15.15 14.27 -16.30
N ALA A 258 15.73 13.50 -17.24
CA ALA A 258 15.30 13.50 -18.63
C ALA A 258 13.88 12.96 -18.80
N LEU A 259 13.53 11.90 -18.07
CA LEU A 259 12.16 11.35 -18.05
C LEU A 259 11.15 12.36 -17.48
N ARG A 260 11.48 13.03 -16.38
CA ARG A 260 10.63 14.07 -15.79
C ARG A 260 10.39 15.24 -16.76
N ALA A 261 11.46 15.73 -17.39
CA ALA A 261 11.37 16.80 -18.38
C ALA A 261 10.51 16.40 -19.58
N TYR A 262 10.68 15.16 -20.06
CA TYR A 262 9.85 14.62 -21.14
C TYR A 262 8.36 14.62 -20.77
N ILE A 263 8.01 14.10 -19.57
CA ILE A 263 6.61 14.00 -19.14
C ILE A 263 6.01 15.39 -18.92
N ALA A 264 6.72 16.31 -18.27
CA ALA A 264 6.25 17.68 -18.07
C ALA A 264 5.96 18.40 -19.39
N GLN A 265 6.76 18.14 -20.43
CA GLN A 265 6.60 18.77 -21.73
C GLN A 265 5.56 18.08 -22.62
N GLN A 266 5.58 16.75 -22.68
CA GLN A 266 4.78 15.97 -23.63
C GLN A 266 3.47 15.43 -23.06
N MET A 267 3.39 15.32 -21.72
CA MET A 267 2.28 14.69 -21.01
C MET A 267 1.86 15.49 -19.76
N PRO A 268 1.67 16.84 -19.86
CA PRO A 268 1.46 17.70 -18.68
C PRO A 268 0.23 17.32 -17.83
N GLU A 269 -0.83 16.79 -18.46
CA GLU A 269 -2.02 16.34 -17.73
C GLU A 269 -1.75 15.10 -16.87
N TYR A 270 -0.83 14.20 -17.31
CA TYR A 270 -0.41 13.05 -16.50
C TYR A 270 0.40 13.50 -15.28
N ASP A 271 1.19 14.56 -15.44
CA ASP A 271 1.93 15.15 -14.33
C ASP A 271 1.00 15.86 -13.35
N ARG A 272 0.06 16.66 -13.86
CA ARG A 272 -0.94 17.39 -13.08
C ARG A 272 -1.76 16.49 -12.16
N PHE A 273 -2.20 15.34 -12.65
CA PHE A 273 -3.01 14.38 -11.88
C PHE A 273 -2.18 13.26 -11.25
N GLY A 274 -0.83 13.36 -11.30
CA GLY A 274 0.07 12.36 -10.74
C GLY A 274 -0.18 10.95 -11.26
N ILE A 275 -0.55 10.83 -12.56
CA ILE A 275 -0.89 9.53 -13.14
C ILE A 275 0.36 8.72 -13.38
N HIS A 276 0.41 7.55 -12.79
CA HIS A 276 1.26 6.44 -13.19
C HIS A 276 0.43 5.16 -13.10
N THR A 277 0.68 4.20 -13.96
CA THR A 277 -0.23 3.05 -14.02
C THR A 277 0.46 1.77 -13.61
N MET A 278 -0.24 1.04 -12.76
CA MET A 278 0.15 -0.28 -12.27
C MET A 278 -0.99 -1.26 -12.47
N VAL A 279 -0.64 -2.55 -12.53
CA VAL A 279 -1.57 -3.65 -12.73
C VAL A 279 -1.25 -4.76 -11.74
N SER A 280 -2.24 -5.18 -10.99
CA SER A 280 -2.20 -6.37 -10.16
C SER A 280 -3.34 -7.31 -10.51
N GLN A 281 -3.20 -8.59 -10.19
CA GLN A 281 -4.25 -9.58 -10.39
C GLN A 281 -4.69 -10.16 -9.06
N ALA A 282 -5.97 -10.00 -8.75
CA ALA A 282 -6.60 -10.59 -7.57
C ALA A 282 -6.70 -12.12 -7.68
N SER A 283 -6.89 -12.81 -6.55
CA SER A 283 -7.13 -14.25 -6.49
C SER A 283 -8.37 -14.68 -7.28
N SER A 284 -9.35 -13.79 -7.41
CA SER A 284 -10.56 -13.97 -8.25
C SER A 284 -10.29 -13.90 -9.76
N GLY A 285 -9.06 -13.59 -10.20
CA GLY A 285 -8.68 -13.43 -11.59
C GLY A 285 -8.90 -12.04 -12.18
N GLY A 286 -9.60 -11.13 -11.47
CA GLY A 286 -9.80 -9.74 -11.90
C GLY A 286 -8.50 -8.93 -11.83
N LEU A 287 -8.34 -7.96 -12.75
CA LEU A 287 -7.19 -7.07 -12.81
C LEU A 287 -7.55 -5.71 -12.20
N THR A 288 -6.74 -5.24 -11.27
CA THR A 288 -6.85 -3.89 -10.71
C THR A 288 -5.92 -2.95 -11.46
N PHE A 289 -6.45 -1.82 -11.91
CA PHE A 289 -5.76 -0.78 -12.66
C PHE A 289 -5.80 0.55 -11.91
N GLY A 290 -4.77 1.32 -12.02
CA GLY A 290 -4.71 2.70 -11.49
C GLY A 290 -3.28 3.23 -11.61
N ASP A 291 -2.99 4.37 -11.08
CA ASP A 291 -3.88 5.28 -10.37
C ASP A 291 -3.56 6.76 -10.69
N SER A 292 -4.29 7.66 -10.08
CA SER A 292 -4.04 9.10 -10.05
C SER A 292 -3.72 9.55 -8.62
N HIS A 293 -3.18 10.78 -8.46
CA HIS A 293 -2.86 11.32 -7.14
C HIS A 293 -3.29 12.77 -7.04
N GLU A 294 -4.31 13.03 -6.26
CA GLU A 294 -4.82 14.37 -5.95
C GLU A 294 -4.68 14.62 -4.45
N TYR A 295 -3.90 15.64 -4.07
CA TYR A 295 -3.58 15.95 -2.67
C TYR A 295 -4.39 17.10 -2.12
N GLY A 296 -4.81 17.01 -0.86
CA GLY A 296 -5.51 18.08 -0.15
C GLY A 296 -6.07 17.63 1.20
N LEU A 297 -6.57 18.57 2.00
CA LEU A 297 -7.21 18.25 3.28
C LEU A 297 -8.64 17.70 3.08
N ALA A 298 -9.36 18.18 2.06
CA ALA A 298 -10.71 17.77 1.73
C ALA A 298 -10.79 17.34 0.25
N PRO A 299 -10.39 16.11 -0.09
CA PRO A 299 -10.45 15.63 -1.46
C PRO A 299 -11.91 15.51 -1.93
N THR A 300 -12.16 15.85 -3.20
CA THR A 300 -13.49 15.73 -3.81
C THR A 300 -13.99 14.28 -3.78
N PRO A 301 -15.28 14.01 -3.52
CA PRO A 301 -15.83 12.66 -3.61
C PRO A 301 -16.12 12.23 -5.06
N PHE A 302 -16.06 13.14 -6.04
CA PHE A 302 -16.45 12.87 -7.41
C PHE A 302 -15.28 12.32 -8.24
N ASN A 303 -15.50 11.20 -8.93
CA ASN A 303 -14.58 10.70 -9.94
C ASN A 303 -14.66 11.56 -11.21
N ARG A 304 -13.53 11.66 -11.90
CA ARG A 304 -13.41 12.38 -13.17
C ARG A 304 -13.16 11.41 -14.31
N ASP A 305 -14.05 11.35 -15.27
CA ASP A 305 -13.93 10.46 -16.44
C ASP A 305 -12.63 10.71 -17.23
N CYS A 306 -12.14 11.96 -17.26
CA CYS A 306 -10.87 12.27 -17.94
C CYS A 306 -9.66 11.59 -17.29
N ILE A 307 -9.67 11.39 -15.97
CA ILE A 307 -8.62 10.66 -15.24
C ILE A 307 -8.68 9.18 -15.60
N ASP A 308 -9.86 8.57 -15.56
CA ASP A 308 -10.06 7.17 -15.96
C ASP A 308 -9.61 6.95 -17.42
N ALA A 309 -9.99 7.87 -18.32
CA ALA A 309 -9.58 7.81 -19.74
C ALA A 309 -8.06 7.91 -19.91
N MET A 310 -7.37 8.76 -19.13
CA MET A 310 -5.90 8.87 -19.19
C MET A 310 -5.23 7.60 -18.66
N ILE A 311 -5.72 7.03 -17.57
CA ILE A 311 -5.22 5.75 -17.03
C ILE A 311 -5.37 4.65 -18.08
N LEU A 312 -6.55 4.49 -18.67
CA LEU A 312 -6.81 3.45 -19.68
C LEU A 312 -5.95 3.67 -20.93
N ARG A 313 -5.82 4.91 -21.43
CA ARG A 313 -4.94 5.23 -22.56
C ARG A 313 -3.48 4.93 -22.28
N HIS A 314 -2.99 5.19 -21.08
CA HIS A 314 -1.61 4.83 -20.72
C HIS A 314 -1.42 3.32 -20.64
N LEU A 315 -2.37 2.58 -20.07
CA LEU A 315 -2.32 1.11 -20.05
C LEU A 315 -2.20 0.53 -21.45
N GLU A 316 -2.90 1.07 -22.45
CA GLU A 316 -2.85 0.61 -23.85
C GLU A 316 -1.45 0.69 -24.46
N THR A 317 -0.57 1.52 -23.94
CA THR A 317 0.79 1.64 -24.47
C THR A 317 1.68 0.45 -24.12
N PHE A 318 1.43 -0.22 -23.00
CA PHE A 318 2.30 -1.31 -22.51
C PHE A 318 1.57 -2.60 -22.13
N LEU A 319 0.23 -2.57 -22.07
CA LEU A 319 -0.59 -3.68 -21.58
C LEU A 319 -1.54 -4.23 -22.66
N GLN A 320 -1.55 -5.54 -22.80
CA GLN A 320 -2.59 -6.28 -23.52
C GLN A 320 -3.17 -7.35 -22.61
N VAL A 321 -4.48 -7.41 -22.52
CA VAL A 321 -5.20 -8.40 -21.71
C VAL A 321 -6.42 -8.92 -22.46
N PRO A 322 -6.87 -10.16 -22.21
CA PRO A 322 -8.00 -10.76 -22.93
C PRO A 322 -9.31 -9.97 -22.80
N ASP A 323 -9.62 -9.49 -21.59
CA ASP A 323 -10.80 -8.67 -21.33
C ASP A 323 -10.43 -7.39 -20.58
N ARG A 324 -10.75 -6.24 -21.19
CA ARG A 324 -10.53 -4.90 -20.63
C ARG A 324 -11.79 -4.27 -20.04
N SER A 325 -12.90 -4.98 -20.04
CA SER A 325 -14.18 -4.47 -19.56
C SER A 325 -14.09 -4.13 -18.08
N ILE A 326 -14.35 -2.86 -17.74
CA ILE A 326 -14.28 -2.40 -16.36
C ILE A 326 -15.57 -2.78 -15.63
N ALA A 327 -15.45 -3.64 -14.63
CA ALA A 327 -16.55 -4.09 -13.78
C ALA A 327 -16.77 -3.17 -12.57
N GLU A 328 -15.69 -2.58 -12.03
CA GLU A 328 -15.77 -1.74 -10.85
C GLU A 328 -14.91 -0.49 -10.99
N ARG A 329 -15.38 0.64 -10.45
CA ARG A 329 -14.65 1.90 -10.26
C ARG A 329 -14.82 2.39 -8.84
N TRP A 330 -13.73 2.85 -8.24
CA TRP A 330 -13.77 3.45 -6.91
C TRP A 330 -12.67 4.51 -6.76
N TYR A 331 -12.69 5.22 -5.66
CA TYR A 331 -11.55 6.01 -5.22
C TYR A 331 -11.04 5.51 -3.88
N GLY A 332 -9.73 5.57 -3.70
CA GLY A 332 -9.06 5.37 -2.42
C GLY A 332 -8.64 6.71 -1.84
N VAL A 333 -8.54 6.78 -0.51
CA VAL A 333 -7.95 7.94 0.17
C VAL A 333 -7.01 7.44 1.25
N TYR A 334 -5.77 7.93 1.24
CA TYR A 334 -4.80 7.64 2.29
C TYR A 334 -4.18 8.91 2.86
N ALA A 335 -3.72 8.84 4.11
CA ALA A 335 -2.95 9.89 4.75
C ALA A 335 -1.50 9.84 4.28
N LYS A 336 -0.90 11.00 4.00
CA LYS A 336 0.50 11.13 3.61
C LYS A 336 1.11 12.39 4.21
N HIS A 337 2.33 12.25 4.75
CA HIS A 337 3.16 13.40 5.06
C HIS A 337 4.02 13.77 3.82
N PRO A 338 4.22 15.05 3.50
CA PRO A 338 5.01 15.46 2.33
C PRO A 338 6.48 15.01 2.37
N GLU A 339 7.07 15.03 3.56
CA GLU A 339 8.50 14.81 3.78
C GLU A 339 8.79 13.49 4.50
N GLU A 340 7.98 13.13 5.52
CA GLU A 340 8.22 11.95 6.34
C GLU A 340 7.59 10.68 5.73
N PRO A 341 8.23 9.53 5.85
CA PRO A 341 7.69 8.26 5.35
C PRO A 341 6.44 7.79 6.11
N TRP A 342 6.32 8.14 7.37
CA TRP A 342 5.11 8.05 8.22
C TRP A 342 5.26 8.99 9.41
N VAL A 343 4.17 9.20 10.14
CA VAL A 343 4.14 10.01 11.35
C VAL A 343 3.88 9.10 12.55
N ARG A 344 4.70 9.24 13.59
CA ARG A 344 4.47 8.71 14.92
C ARG A 344 4.37 9.87 15.90
N TYR A 345 3.27 9.93 16.64
CA TYR A 345 3.02 10.90 17.68
C TYR A 345 2.69 10.18 18.98
N GLN A 346 3.32 10.59 20.06
CA GLN A 346 3.11 10.05 21.40
C GLN A 346 2.55 11.15 22.30
N PRO A 347 1.20 11.25 22.41
CA PRO A 347 0.55 12.28 23.23
C PRO A 347 0.85 12.12 24.71
N GLU A 348 1.03 10.89 25.18
CA GLU A 348 1.33 10.51 26.55
C GLU A 348 1.98 9.13 26.60
N ASP A 349 2.56 8.77 27.74
CA ASP A 349 3.16 7.45 27.93
C ASP A 349 2.14 6.34 27.68
N GLY A 350 2.53 5.33 26.91
CA GLY A 350 1.69 4.20 26.55
C GLY A 350 0.69 4.44 25.44
N VAL A 351 0.64 5.62 24.84
CA VAL A 351 -0.24 5.94 23.70
C VAL A 351 0.57 6.37 22.48
N ASP A 352 0.46 5.62 21.42
CA ASP A 352 1.10 5.92 20.13
C ASP A 352 0.06 6.15 19.04
N VAL A 353 0.16 7.23 18.29
CA VAL A 353 -0.61 7.50 17.07
C VAL A 353 0.31 7.28 15.88
N ILE A 354 -0.04 6.36 14.99
CA ILE A 354 0.78 5.98 13.83
C ILE A 354 -0.05 6.04 12.56
N THR A 355 0.37 6.87 11.62
CA THR A 355 -0.34 7.07 10.36
C THR A 355 0.57 7.68 9.30
N GLY A 356 0.03 7.98 8.11
CA GLY A 356 0.74 8.74 7.09
C GLY A 356 1.68 7.94 6.20
N LEU A 357 1.58 6.59 6.16
CA LEU A 357 2.44 5.74 5.30
C LEU A 357 2.24 5.99 3.80
N GLY A 358 1.30 6.84 3.42
CA GLY A 358 1.00 7.11 2.02
C GLY A 358 0.61 5.85 1.25
N GLY A 359 1.04 5.76 0.00
CA GLY A 359 0.84 4.57 -0.85
C GLY A 359 1.64 3.33 -0.43
N ALA A 360 2.54 3.45 0.57
CA ALA A 360 3.38 2.35 1.04
C ALA A 360 2.78 1.54 2.21
N GLY A 361 1.50 1.78 2.56
CA GLY A 361 0.84 1.14 3.70
C GLY A 361 0.90 -0.38 3.67
N MET A 362 0.60 -1.03 2.54
CA MET A 362 0.72 -2.48 2.39
C MET A 362 2.18 -2.95 2.53
N THR A 363 3.11 -2.22 1.95
CA THR A 363 4.54 -2.56 1.95
C THR A 363 5.17 -2.46 3.34
N LEU A 364 4.87 -1.41 4.10
CA LEU A 364 5.62 -1.06 5.32
C LEU A 364 4.93 -1.45 6.62
N SER A 365 3.63 -1.80 6.60
CA SER A 365 2.81 -1.94 7.82
C SER A 365 3.42 -2.85 8.89
N PHE A 366 3.89 -4.05 8.52
CA PHE A 366 4.47 -4.99 9.50
C PHE A 366 5.87 -4.56 9.95
N GLY A 367 6.66 -3.93 9.07
CA GLY A 367 7.95 -3.37 9.44
C GLY A 367 7.81 -2.24 10.46
N VAL A 368 6.86 -1.33 10.24
CA VAL A 368 6.55 -0.25 11.18
C VAL A 368 6.01 -0.80 12.51
N ALA A 369 5.18 -1.85 12.46
CA ALA A 369 4.70 -2.49 13.68
C ALA A 369 5.83 -3.13 14.50
N LEU A 370 6.81 -3.76 13.85
CA LEU A 370 8.02 -4.27 14.51
C LEU A 370 8.80 -3.14 15.17
N GLU A 371 9.17 -2.10 14.43
CA GLU A 371 9.91 -0.95 14.99
C GLU A 371 9.16 -0.29 16.15
N THR A 372 7.83 -0.16 16.06
CA THR A 372 7.02 0.44 17.11
C THR A 372 7.07 -0.38 18.39
N LEU A 373 6.98 -1.70 18.29
CA LEU A 373 6.90 -2.59 19.45
C LEU A 373 8.28 -2.97 20.00
N GLU A 374 9.34 -3.05 19.16
CA GLU A 374 10.72 -3.27 19.60
C GLU A 374 11.31 -2.06 20.34
N ALA A 375 10.97 -0.84 19.94
CA ALA A 375 11.42 0.39 20.61
C ALA A 375 10.90 0.52 22.06
N LEU A 376 10.16 -0.46 22.54
CA LEU A 376 9.37 -0.44 23.75
C LEU A 376 9.67 -1.64 24.68
N CYS A 377 10.57 -2.52 24.28
CA CYS A 377 11.22 -3.56 25.09
C CYS A 377 12.57 -3.09 25.59
#